data_cff58551f6ce4ce9cfdf20ef5e6bb64e
#
_entry.id   cff58551f6ce4ce9cfdf20ef5e6bb64e
#
_cell.length_a   1.000
_cell.length_b   1.000
_cell.length_c   1.000
_cell.angle_alpha   90.00
_cell.angle_beta   90.00
_cell.angle_gamma   90.00
#
_symmetry.space_group_name_H-M   'P 1'
#
loop_
_entity.id
_entity.type
_entity.pdbx_description
1 polymer ?
#
loop_
_entity_poly.entity_id
_entity_poly.type
_entity_poly.pdbx_seq_one_letter_code
_entity_poly.pdbx_strand_id
1 'polypeptide(L)'
;MKILLKDLKKNKNIVLQEDIEPREFELDIDIMRFPEKLALTAELWRDEEDLTVNVHVEGPRRFTCSSCLDEFNNLFEKDFTLHYDIKGLESVSIDQDVRDEIMMENPIRVLCREDCRGLCPTCGANLNLEKCRCR
;
A
#
# COMPACT_ATOMS: atom_id res chain seq x y z
N MET A 1 -8.32 5.79 9.93
CA MET A 1 -9.48 5.22 10.67
C MET A 1 -9.26 5.37 12.15
N LYS A 2 -10.18 6.00 12.82
CA LYS A 2 -10.16 6.15 14.28
C LYS A 2 -11.13 5.14 14.89
N ILE A 3 -10.66 4.35 15.83
CA ILE A 3 -11.43 3.30 16.48
C ILE A 3 -11.77 3.75 17.88
N LEU A 4 -13.08 3.86 18.19
CA LEU A 4 -13.55 4.17 19.53
C LEU A 4 -13.68 2.84 20.32
N LEU A 5 -12.92 2.72 21.40
CA LEU A 5 -12.88 1.48 22.17
C LEU A 5 -14.21 1.16 22.85
N LYS A 6 -15.01 2.17 23.16
CA LYS A 6 -16.35 1.99 23.74
C LYS A 6 -17.32 1.27 22.81
N ASP A 7 -17.08 1.33 21.50
CA ASP A 7 -17.92 0.68 20.47
C ASP A 7 -17.54 -0.79 20.29
N LEU A 8 -16.42 -1.23 20.88
CA LEU A 8 -15.94 -2.59 20.79
C LEU A 8 -16.34 -3.37 22.03
N LYS A 9 -16.99 -4.50 21.81
CA LYS A 9 -17.31 -5.43 22.90
C LYS A 9 -16.17 -6.39 23.10
N LYS A 10 -15.85 -6.65 24.37
CA LYS A 10 -14.84 -7.63 24.76
C LYS A 10 -15.15 -9.01 24.18
N ASN A 11 -14.14 -9.69 23.65
CA ASN A 11 -14.23 -11.04 23.07
C ASN A 11 -15.20 -11.16 21.88
N LYS A 12 -15.43 -10.07 21.14
CA LYS A 12 -16.19 -10.10 19.90
C LYS A 12 -15.38 -9.51 18.75
N ASN A 13 -15.50 -10.16 17.59
CA ASN A 13 -14.91 -9.67 16.36
C ASN A 13 -15.84 -8.64 15.72
N ILE A 14 -15.26 -7.54 15.27
CA ILE A 14 -15.96 -6.51 14.49
C ILE A 14 -15.18 -6.31 13.20
N VAL A 15 -15.91 -6.25 12.09
CA VAL A 15 -15.32 -5.97 10.78
C VAL A 15 -15.72 -4.57 10.34
N LEU A 16 -14.75 -3.72 10.07
CA LEU A 16 -14.96 -2.37 9.55
C LEU A 16 -14.36 -2.28 8.15
N GLN A 17 -15.05 -1.55 7.28
CA GLN A 17 -14.58 -1.31 5.92
C GLN A 17 -14.52 0.19 5.67
N GLU A 18 -13.46 0.63 5.02
CA GLU A 18 -13.24 2.04 4.70
C GLU A 18 -12.44 2.15 3.40
N ASP A 19 -12.69 3.22 2.66
CA ASP A 19 -11.87 3.56 1.51
C ASP A 19 -10.75 4.50 1.95
N ILE A 20 -9.52 4.20 1.52
CA ILE A 20 -8.36 5.04 1.77
C ILE A 20 -8.14 5.95 0.56
N GLU A 21 -8.11 7.26 0.80
CA GLU A 21 -7.70 8.24 -0.21
C GLU A 21 -6.17 8.33 -0.21
N PRO A 22 -5.49 7.88 -1.29
CA PRO A 22 -4.02 7.88 -1.31
C PRO A 22 -3.38 9.24 -1.09
N ARG A 23 -4.05 10.32 -1.50
CA ARG A 23 -3.54 11.68 -1.31
C ARG A 23 -3.53 12.10 0.14
N GLU A 24 -4.54 11.71 0.91
CA GLU A 24 -4.62 12.01 2.34
C GLU A 24 -3.55 11.26 3.13
N PHE A 25 -3.17 10.09 2.66
CA PHE A 25 -2.13 9.26 3.28
C PHE A 25 -0.73 9.51 2.72
N GLU A 26 -0.60 10.42 1.75
CA GLU A 26 0.68 10.72 1.10
C GLU A 26 1.38 9.48 0.57
N LEU A 27 0.63 8.61 -0.10
CA LEU A 27 1.14 7.33 -0.60
C LEU A 27 1.82 7.43 -1.96
N ASP A 28 1.56 8.49 -2.72
CA ASP A 28 2.13 8.66 -4.05
C ASP A 28 3.60 9.07 -3.96
N ILE A 29 4.43 8.38 -4.72
CA ILE A 29 5.85 8.70 -4.90
C ILE A 29 6.18 8.68 -6.40
N ASP A 30 7.38 9.10 -6.79
CA ASP A 30 7.74 9.24 -8.21
C ASP A 30 7.58 7.96 -9.03
N ILE A 31 7.90 6.81 -8.43
CA ILE A 31 7.88 5.51 -9.11
C ILE A 31 6.61 4.69 -8.85
N MET A 32 5.77 5.13 -7.92
CA MET A 32 4.58 4.39 -7.51
C MET A 32 3.44 5.36 -7.20
N ARG A 33 2.30 5.15 -7.83
CA ARG A 33 1.10 5.96 -7.63
C ARG A 33 -0.12 5.08 -7.47
N PHE A 34 -1.07 5.56 -6.70
CA PHE A 34 -2.36 4.92 -6.54
C PHE A 34 -3.42 5.76 -7.25
N PRO A 35 -3.89 5.32 -8.44
CA PRO A 35 -4.82 6.12 -9.25
C PRO A 35 -6.23 6.19 -8.69
N GLU A 36 -6.59 5.27 -7.80
CA GLU A 36 -7.91 5.16 -7.20
C GLU A 36 -7.79 4.94 -5.70
N LYS A 37 -8.92 5.03 -5.01
CA LYS A 37 -8.97 4.73 -3.59
C LYS A 37 -8.66 3.26 -3.32
N LEU A 38 -8.03 3.00 -2.18
CA LEU A 38 -7.75 1.65 -1.72
C LEU A 38 -8.89 1.18 -0.81
N ALA A 39 -9.29 -0.08 -0.97
CA ALA A 39 -10.27 -0.68 -0.07
C ALA A 39 -9.56 -1.28 1.15
N LEU A 40 -9.94 -0.82 2.33
CA LEU A 40 -9.41 -1.31 3.59
C LEU A 40 -10.49 -2.07 4.33
N THR A 41 -10.17 -3.29 4.77
CA THR A 41 -11.01 -4.09 5.64
C THR A 41 -10.23 -4.37 6.91
N ALA A 42 -10.80 -4.00 8.05
CA ALA A 42 -10.18 -4.22 9.35
C ALA A 42 -11.06 -5.14 10.20
N GLU A 43 -10.50 -6.24 10.64
CA GLU A 43 -11.14 -7.13 11.61
C GLU A 43 -10.53 -6.86 12.97
N LEU A 44 -11.38 -6.45 13.91
CA LEU A 44 -10.98 -6.00 15.24
C LEU A 44 -11.33 -7.05 16.29
N TRP A 45 -10.35 -7.36 17.13
CA TRP A 45 -10.55 -8.19 18.31
C TRP A 45 -10.04 -7.45 19.53
N ARG A 46 -10.91 -7.22 20.50
CA ARG A 46 -10.54 -6.56 21.75
C ARG A 46 -10.52 -7.53 22.92
N ASP A 47 -9.41 -7.52 23.65
CA ASP A 47 -9.29 -8.10 24.98
C ASP A 47 -9.29 -6.98 26.04
N GLU A 48 -9.04 -7.29 27.31
CA GLU A 48 -9.07 -6.29 28.39
C GLU A 48 -8.08 -5.14 28.19
N GLU A 49 -6.86 -5.47 27.82
CA GLU A 49 -5.76 -4.51 27.68
C GLU A 49 -5.19 -4.44 26.27
N ASP A 50 -5.64 -5.34 25.37
CA ASP A 50 -5.07 -5.47 24.05
C ASP A 50 -6.12 -5.34 22.96
N LEU A 51 -5.74 -4.72 21.86
CA LEU A 51 -6.51 -4.66 20.63
C LEU A 51 -5.69 -5.28 19.51
N THR A 52 -6.26 -6.25 18.84
CA THR A 52 -5.67 -6.85 17.63
C THR A 52 -6.49 -6.43 16.44
N VAL A 53 -5.82 -5.92 15.41
CA VAL A 53 -6.44 -5.48 14.16
C VAL A 53 -5.81 -6.25 13.01
N ASN A 54 -6.60 -7.08 12.35
CA ASN A 54 -6.19 -7.72 11.09
C ASN A 54 -6.65 -6.83 9.95
N VAL A 55 -5.70 -6.36 9.15
CA VAL A 55 -5.97 -5.40 8.10
C VAL A 55 -5.70 -6.04 6.74
N HIS A 56 -6.64 -5.87 5.83
CA HIS A 56 -6.51 -6.21 4.42
C HIS A 56 -6.70 -4.94 3.61
N VAL A 57 -5.71 -4.60 2.78
CA VAL A 57 -5.76 -3.43 1.90
C VAL A 57 -5.57 -3.91 0.48
N GLU A 58 -6.42 -3.45 -0.42
CA GLU A 58 -6.28 -3.75 -1.84
C GLU A 58 -6.69 -2.57 -2.71
N GLY A 59 -6.13 -2.51 -3.90
CA GLY A 59 -6.49 -1.50 -4.87
C GLY A 59 -5.51 -1.45 -6.03
N PRO A 60 -5.83 -0.68 -7.09
CA PRO A 60 -4.94 -0.53 -8.22
C PRO A 60 -3.73 0.32 -7.86
N ARG A 61 -2.60 -0.05 -8.40
CA ARG A 61 -1.33 0.65 -8.22
C ARG A 61 -0.65 0.81 -9.57
N ARG A 62 -0.06 1.97 -9.80
CA ARG A 62 0.67 2.26 -11.02
C ARG A 62 2.14 2.46 -10.71
N PHE A 63 2.98 1.76 -11.44
CA PHE A 63 4.43 1.88 -11.35
C PHE A 63 5.03 2.52 -12.59
N THR A 64 6.16 3.19 -12.40
CA THR A 64 7.05 3.59 -13.49
C THR A 64 8.25 2.65 -13.49
N CYS A 65 8.50 1.97 -14.61
CA CYS A 65 9.63 1.07 -14.75
C CYS A 65 10.95 1.82 -14.57
N SER A 66 11.83 1.30 -13.72
CA SER A 66 13.13 1.92 -13.46
C SER A 66 14.09 1.85 -14.65
N SER A 67 13.86 0.94 -15.59
CA SER A 67 14.75 0.72 -16.73
C SER A 67 14.25 1.37 -18.01
N CYS A 68 12.98 1.20 -18.39
CA CYS A 68 12.45 1.76 -19.64
C CYS A 68 11.56 2.98 -19.44
N LEU A 69 11.24 3.33 -18.19
CA LEU A 69 10.38 4.45 -17.79
C LEU A 69 8.93 4.34 -18.25
N ASP A 70 8.50 3.20 -18.76
CA ASP A 70 7.10 2.95 -19.08
C ASP A 70 6.29 2.78 -17.81
N GLU A 71 5.05 3.27 -17.85
CA GLU A 71 4.10 3.05 -16.77
C GLU A 71 3.37 1.73 -16.96
N PHE A 72 3.12 1.03 -15.85
CA PHE A 72 2.32 -0.19 -15.88
C PHE A 72 1.48 -0.30 -14.62
N ASN A 73 0.36 -0.99 -14.73
CA ASN A 73 -0.58 -1.19 -13.65
C ASN A 73 -0.36 -2.54 -12.97
N ASN A 74 -0.55 -2.55 -11.65
CA ASN A 74 -0.49 -3.74 -10.84
C ASN A 74 -1.58 -3.66 -9.78
N LEU A 75 -2.06 -4.80 -9.30
CA LEU A 75 -2.94 -4.84 -8.15
C LEU A 75 -2.11 -4.86 -6.88
N PHE A 76 -2.36 -3.90 -6.01
CA PHE A 76 -1.78 -3.89 -4.67
C PHE A 76 -2.71 -4.64 -3.73
N GLU A 77 -2.16 -5.59 -3.01
CA GLU A 77 -2.88 -6.34 -1.99
C GLU A 77 -1.92 -6.67 -0.87
N LYS A 78 -2.30 -6.33 0.36
CA LYS A 78 -1.48 -6.61 1.53
C LYS A 78 -2.34 -6.94 2.73
N ASP A 79 -1.92 -7.98 3.46
CA ASP A 79 -2.49 -8.36 4.74
C ASP A 79 -1.46 -8.15 5.85
N PHE A 80 -1.88 -7.55 6.94
CA PHE A 80 -1.01 -7.38 8.10
C PHE A 80 -1.83 -7.30 9.38
N THR A 81 -1.18 -7.51 10.51
CA THR A 81 -1.79 -7.48 11.83
C THR A 81 -1.15 -6.40 12.68
N LEU A 82 -1.98 -5.58 13.32
CA LEU A 82 -1.54 -4.55 14.25
C LEU A 82 -1.97 -4.92 15.66
N HIS A 83 -1.09 -4.67 16.63
CA HIS A 83 -1.37 -4.89 18.03
C HIS A 83 -1.20 -3.59 18.82
N TYR A 84 -2.17 -3.28 19.66
CA TYR A 84 -2.14 -2.09 20.49
C TYR A 84 -2.40 -2.44 21.96
N ASP A 85 -1.63 -1.83 22.84
CA ASP A 85 -1.96 -1.81 24.27
C ASP A 85 -2.96 -0.66 24.46
N ILE A 86 -4.18 -1.02 24.84
CA ILE A 86 -5.30 -0.08 24.99
C ILE A 86 -5.60 0.31 26.43
N LYS A 87 -4.77 -0.11 27.35
CA LYS A 87 -4.95 0.23 28.77
C LYS A 87 -4.92 1.72 28.98
N GLY A 88 -6.02 2.28 29.52
CA GLY A 88 -6.15 3.72 29.75
C GLY A 88 -6.44 4.54 28.50
N LEU A 89 -6.68 3.93 27.35
CA LEU A 89 -7.02 4.62 26.10
C LEU A 89 -8.53 4.60 25.86
N GLU A 90 -9.04 5.67 25.26
CA GLU A 90 -10.44 5.76 24.84
C GLU A 90 -10.61 5.44 23.35
N SER A 91 -9.56 5.69 22.56
CA SER A 91 -9.58 5.48 21.12
C SER A 91 -8.20 5.15 20.61
N VAL A 92 -8.16 4.54 19.41
CA VAL A 92 -6.93 4.22 18.69
C VAL A 92 -7.10 4.67 17.25
N SER A 93 -6.07 5.36 16.71
CA SER A 93 -5.99 5.67 15.28
C SER A 93 -4.98 4.73 14.64
N ILE A 94 -5.39 4.05 13.57
CA ILE A 94 -4.53 3.10 12.85
C ILE A 94 -3.95 3.71 11.57
N ASP A 95 -4.29 4.94 11.23
CA ASP A 95 -3.94 5.56 9.95
C ASP A 95 -2.43 5.58 9.71
N GLN A 96 -1.65 6.01 10.69
CA GLN A 96 -0.19 6.07 10.56
C GLN A 96 0.43 4.69 10.38
N ASP A 97 -0.04 3.71 11.13
CA ASP A 97 0.47 2.34 11.06
C ASP A 97 0.11 1.68 9.73
N VAL A 98 -1.11 1.93 9.23
CA VAL A 98 -1.54 1.46 7.90
C VAL A 98 -0.66 2.08 6.81
N ARG A 99 -0.42 3.38 6.89
CA ARG A 99 0.45 4.08 5.96
C ARG A 99 1.86 3.49 5.96
N ASP A 100 2.42 3.29 7.13
CA ASP A 100 3.77 2.76 7.28
C ASP A 100 3.88 1.36 6.66
N GLU A 101 2.87 0.50 6.89
CA GLU A 101 2.83 -0.83 6.31
C GLU A 101 2.71 -0.81 4.78
N ILE A 102 1.91 0.09 4.23
CA ILE A 102 1.80 0.26 2.78
C ILE A 102 3.12 0.75 2.20
N MET A 103 3.76 1.72 2.85
CA MET A 103 5.02 2.28 2.38
C MET A 103 6.20 1.31 2.49
N MET A 104 6.14 0.33 3.38
CA MET A 104 7.16 -0.73 3.48
C MET A 104 7.20 -1.63 2.25
N GLU A 105 6.14 -1.67 1.46
CA GLU A 105 6.07 -2.41 0.20
C GLU A 105 6.71 -1.66 -0.97
N ASN A 106 7.34 -0.51 -0.73
CA ASN A 106 8.00 0.23 -1.80
C ASN A 106 9.23 -0.54 -2.28
N PRO A 107 9.24 -0.99 -3.54
CA PRO A 107 10.42 -1.63 -4.08
C PRO A 107 11.51 -0.60 -4.35
N ILE A 108 12.77 -0.99 -4.14
CA ILE A 108 13.92 -0.15 -4.47
C ILE A 108 14.02 -0.01 -5.99
N ARG A 109 13.67 -1.06 -6.70
CA ARG A 109 13.72 -1.12 -8.16
C ARG A 109 12.46 -1.78 -8.69
N VAL A 110 11.82 -1.11 -9.65
CA VAL A 110 10.60 -1.58 -10.29
C VAL A 110 10.88 -1.86 -11.76
N LEU A 111 10.52 -3.05 -12.23
CA LEU A 111 10.63 -3.44 -13.63
C LEU A 111 9.25 -3.80 -14.17
N CYS A 112 8.93 -3.33 -15.38
CA CYS A 112 7.66 -3.66 -16.03
C CYS A 112 7.54 -5.16 -16.35
N ARG A 113 8.68 -5.83 -16.48
CA ARG A 113 8.82 -7.28 -16.65
C ARG A 113 10.24 -7.70 -16.26
N GLU A 114 10.43 -8.96 -15.97
CA GLU A 114 11.73 -9.50 -15.52
C GLU A 114 12.85 -9.28 -16.53
N ASP A 115 12.52 -9.38 -17.81
CA ASP A 115 13.46 -9.24 -18.91
C ASP A 115 13.48 -7.84 -19.54
N CYS A 116 13.08 -6.82 -18.78
CA CYS A 116 13.10 -5.44 -19.26
C CYS A 116 14.51 -5.03 -19.69
N ARG A 117 14.65 -4.64 -20.95
CA ARG A 117 15.93 -4.22 -21.53
C ARG A 117 16.27 -2.77 -21.28
N GLY A 118 15.30 -1.99 -20.84
CA GLY A 118 15.48 -0.58 -20.54
C GLY A 118 15.56 0.31 -21.74
N LEU A 119 16.09 1.53 -21.51
CA LEU A 119 16.33 2.52 -22.54
C LEU A 119 17.80 2.49 -22.93
N CYS A 120 18.08 2.73 -24.23
CA CYS A 120 19.44 2.94 -24.66
C CYS A 120 20.00 4.22 -24.02
N PRO A 121 21.14 4.17 -23.31
CA PRO A 121 21.69 5.35 -22.65
C PRO A 121 22.15 6.44 -23.61
N THR A 122 22.31 6.13 -24.88
CA THR A 122 22.81 7.07 -25.89
C THR A 122 21.69 7.67 -26.73
N CYS A 123 20.81 6.84 -27.30
CA CYS A 123 19.75 7.34 -28.19
C CYS A 123 18.35 7.40 -27.55
N GLY A 124 18.18 6.85 -26.34
CA GLY A 124 16.92 6.84 -25.63
C GLY A 124 15.87 5.85 -26.18
N ALA A 125 16.24 4.98 -27.12
CA ALA A 125 15.30 3.99 -27.64
C ALA A 125 14.90 2.97 -26.58
N ASN A 126 13.61 2.65 -26.52
CA ASN A 126 13.13 1.57 -25.65
C ASN A 126 13.48 0.22 -26.26
N LEU A 127 14.46 -0.44 -25.66
CA LEU A 127 15.01 -1.69 -26.17
C LEU A 127 14.06 -2.89 -26.07
N ASN A 128 12.93 -2.74 -25.38
CA ASN A 128 11.87 -3.74 -25.38
C ASN A 128 11.00 -3.69 -26.64
N LEU A 129 10.93 -2.51 -27.27
CA LEU A 129 10.05 -2.25 -28.41
C LEU A 129 10.80 -2.14 -29.72
N GLU A 130 12.03 -1.64 -29.70
CA GLU A 130 12.82 -1.38 -30.88
C GLU A 130 14.30 -1.62 -30.63
N LYS A 131 15.07 -1.70 -31.70
CA LYS A 131 16.51 -1.82 -31.61
C LYS A 131 17.17 -0.47 -31.36
N CYS A 132 18.35 -0.49 -30.75
CA CYS A 132 19.15 0.71 -30.58
C CYS A 132 19.47 1.32 -31.94
N ARG A 133 19.32 2.66 -32.02
CA ARG A 133 19.60 3.43 -33.23
C ARG A 133 21.05 3.91 -33.29
N CYS A 134 21.81 3.66 -32.25
CA CYS A 134 23.23 4.01 -32.21
C CYS A 134 24.03 3.19 -33.20
N ARG A 135 25.01 3.84 -33.83
CA ARG A 135 25.93 3.18 -34.74
C ARG A 135 27.31 3.06 -34.06
#